data_73f44e92ed9fd325b66ab751cb2d8ae6
#
_entry.id   73f44e92ed9fd325b66ab751cb2d8ae6
#
_cell.length_a   1.000
_cell.length_b   1.000
_cell.length_c   1.000
_cell.angle_alpha   90.00
_cell.angle_beta   90.00
_cell.angle_gamma   90.00
#
_symmetry.space_group_name_H-M   'P 1'
#
loop_
_entity.id
_entity.type
_entity.pdbx_description
1 polymer ?
#
loop_
_entity_poly.entity_id
_entity_poly.type
_entity_poly.pdbx_seq_one_letter_code
_entity_poly.pdbx_strand_id
1 'polypeptide(L)'
;TVLYNLAESLRFASVLLSAFLPSTSEKINTQLNITTTTWDSLAGFDGTTPGTEVKKGEALFPRIDVAKTLEELEVMRLAQLEANKPKEEYKMQPIKEEITIEDFEKIDLRVVKVLACEPIKKAKKLLKLTVDLNGEERQVVSGIAMHYKPEELVGKYVVLVANLKPVTLRGELSQGMILAASTDDDSILSLVNPGELQTGSQVR
;
A
#
# COMPACT_ATOMS: atom_id res chain seq x y z
N THR A 1 33.24 -40.18 27.94
CA THR A 1 34.05 -38.97 28.26
C THR A 1 34.14 -38.01 27.07
N VAL A 2 34.50 -38.46 25.83
CA VAL A 2 34.69 -37.57 24.67
C VAL A 2 33.39 -36.89 24.28
N LEU A 3 32.28 -37.62 24.13
CA LEU A 3 30.97 -37.05 23.78
C LEU A 3 30.42 -36.09 24.84
N TYR A 4 30.66 -36.39 26.11
CA TYR A 4 30.30 -35.50 27.21
C TYR A 4 31.05 -34.17 27.12
N ASN A 5 32.38 -34.22 26.93
CA ASN A 5 33.17 -32.98 26.81
C ASN A 5 32.74 -32.15 25.58
N LEU A 6 32.37 -32.82 24.49
CA LEU A 6 31.86 -32.14 23.31
C LEU A 6 30.51 -31.45 23.59
N ALA A 7 29.58 -32.13 24.25
CA ALA A 7 28.28 -31.57 24.63
C ALA A 7 28.44 -30.36 25.57
N GLU A 8 29.33 -30.46 26.57
CA GLU A 8 29.65 -29.34 27.45
C GLU A 8 30.28 -28.15 26.71
N SER A 9 31.19 -28.40 25.78
CA SER A 9 31.75 -27.34 24.94
C SER A 9 30.69 -26.62 24.10
N LEU A 10 29.73 -27.39 23.55
CA LEU A 10 28.61 -26.82 22.81
C LEU A 10 27.65 -26.05 23.73
N ARG A 11 27.43 -26.50 24.98
CA ARG A 11 26.66 -25.75 25.99
C ARG A 11 27.31 -24.39 26.28
N PHE A 12 28.63 -24.38 26.54
CA PHE A 12 29.38 -23.14 26.74
C PHE A 12 29.20 -22.20 25.54
N ALA A 13 29.41 -22.70 24.32
CA ALA A 13 29.22 -21.91 23.10
C ALA A 13 27.80 -21.40 23.00
N SER A 14 26.79 -22.21 23.32
CA SER A 14 25.39 -21.79 23.29
C SER A 14 25.11 -20.67 24.27
N VAL A 15 25.57 -20.77 25.54
CA VAL A 15 25.38 -19.71 26.54
C VAL A 15 26.07 -18.42 26.11
N LEU A 16 27.30 -18.47 25.60
CA LEU A 16 28.04 -17.32 25.11
C LEU A 16 27.35 -16.67 23.89
N LEU A 17 26.80 -17.48 23.00
CA LEU A 17 26.08 -17.00 21.80
C LEU A 17 24.71 -16.38 22.12
N SER A 18 24.13 -16.66 23.28
CA SER A 18 22.78 -16.19 23.63
C SER A 18 22.62 -14.66 23.60
N ALA A 19 23.70 -13.91 23.86
CA ALA A 19 23.71 -12.46 23.78
C ALA A 19 23.68 -11.91 22.35
N PHE A 20 24.17 -12.66 21.37
CA PHE A 20 24.29 -12.22 19.97
C PHE A 20 23.30 -12.93 19.05
N LEU A 21 23.03 -14.21 19.30
CA LEU A 21 22.20 -15.11 18.49
C LEU A 21 21.23 -15.89 19.39
N PRO A 22 20.25 -15.22 20.05
CA PRO A 22 19.37 -15.83 21.04
C PRO A 22 18.59 -17.03 20.48
N SER A 23 18.02 -16.92 19.29
CA SER A 23 17.26 -17.99 18.64
C SER A 23 18.13 -19.21 18.26
N THR A 24 19.40 -18.98 17.94
CA THR A 24 20.36 -20.06 17.65
C THR A 24 20.74 -20.79 18.95
N SER A 25 20.97 -20.06 20.01
CA SER A 25 21.23 -20.61 21.35
C SER A 25 20.07 -21.51 21.80
N GLU A 26 18.83 -21.05 21.67
CA GLU A 26 17.64 -21.85 22.00
C GLU A 26 17.55 -23.15 21.18
N LYS A 27 17.85 -23.09 19.89
CA LYS A 27 17.88 -24.29 19.02
C LYS A 27 18.96 -25.26 19.43
N ILE A 28 20.17 -24.80 19.78
CA ILE A 28 21.27 -25.65 20.28
C ILE A 28 20.85 -26.34 21.58
N ASN A 29 20.32 -25.57 22.53
CA ASN A 29 19.88 -26.09 23.82
C ASN A 29 18.77 -27.13 23.66
N THR A 30 17.83 -26.92 22.75
CA THR A 30 16.77 -27.88 22.44
C THR A 30 17.31 -29.17 21.84
N GLN A 31 18.26 -29.09 20.91
CA GLN A 31 18.87 -30.26 20.25
C GLN A 31 19.71 -31.08 21.23
N LEU A 32 20.44 -30.42 22.10
CA LEU A 32 21.30 -31.06 23.11
C LEU A 32 20.53 -31.39 24.39
N ASN A 33 19.25 -31.00 24.49
CA ASN A 33 18.40 -31.17 25.68
C ASN A 33 19.06 -30.57 26.95
N ILE A 34 19.63 -29.38 26.79
CA ILE A 34 20.32 -28.65 27.85
C ILE A 34 19.30 -27.74 28.56
N THR A 35 19.27 -27.84 29.89
CA THR A 35 18.42 -27.00 30.75
C THR A 35 19.19 -25.90 31.49
N THR A 36 20.52 -26.10 31.64
CA THR A 36 21.42 -25.19 32.37
C THR A 36 22.02 -24.17 31.43
N THR A 37 21.36 -22.98 31.30
CA THR A 37 21.68 -21.97 30.30
C THR A 37 22.05 -20.60 30.89
N THR A 38 22.31 -20.52 32.19
CA THR A 38 22.70 -19.31 32.91
C THR A 38 24.21 -19.02 32.74
N TRP A 39 24.56 -17.73 32.79
CA TRP A 39 25.96 -17.30 32.75
C TRP A 39 26.79 -17.88 33.91
N ASP A 40 26.20 -18.00 35.09
CA ASP A 40 26.84 -18.56 36.26
C ASP A 40 27.24 -20.04 36.05
N SER A 41 26.51 -20.75 35.18
CA SER A 41 26.80 -22.15 34.83
C SER A 41 28.08 -22.32 34.04
N LEU A 42 28.68 -21.24 33.55
CA LEU A 42 29.99 -21.28 32.88
C LEU A 42 31.18 -21.42 33.85
N ALA A 43 30.93 -21.33 35.15
CA ALA A 43 31.98 -21.54 36.16
C ALA A 43 32.49 -22.99 36.25
N GLY A 44 31.70 -23.97 35.78
CA GLY A 44 32.02 -25.38 35.82
C GLY A 44 31.72 -26.14 34.54
N PHE A 45 32.44 -27.25 34.31
CA PHE A 45 32.25 -28.13 33.14
C PHE A 45 31.39 -29.34 33.51
N ASP A 46 30.24 -29.07 34.12
CA ASP A 46 29.35 -30.04 34.78
C ASP A 46 27.84 -29.73 34.59
N GLY A 47 27.52 -28.85 33.65
CA GLY A 47 26.13 -28.39 33.41
C GLY A 47 25.26 -29.38 32.61
N THR A 48 25.84 -30.39 31.98
CA THR A 48 25.11 -31.45 31.25
C THR A 48 25.03 -32.73 32.07
N THR A 49 23.83 -33.28 32.24
CA THR A 49 23.61 -34.53 32.96
C THR A 49 24.10 -35.73 32.11
N PRO A 50 24.97 -36.64 32.67
CA PRO A 50 25.32 -37.84 31.94
C PRO A 50 24.10 -38.69 31.60
N GLY A 51 24.04 -39.19 30.35
CA GLY A 51 22.89 -39.96 29.87
C GLY A 51 21.78 -39.10 29.21
N THR A 52 21.98 -37.80 29.07
CA THR A 52 21.05 -36.92 28.34
C THR A 52 20.94 -37.35 26.88
N GLU A 53 19.72 -37.56 26.40
CA GLU A 53 19.43 -37.87 25.00
C GLU A 53 19.43 -36.62 24.15
N VAL A 54 20.23 -36.64 23.08
CA VAL A 54 20.25 -35.55 22.10
C VAL A 54 19.20 -35.79 21.01
N LYS A 55 18.60 -34.73 20.49
CA LYS A 55 17.58 -34.80 19.45
C LYS A 55 18.14 -34.23 18.14
N LYS A 56 17.84 -34.93 17.02
CA LYS A 56 18.15 -34.37 15.72
C LYS A 56 17.16 -33.24 15.43
N GLY A 57 17.69 -32.04 15.28
CA GLY A 57 16.90 -30.84 14.89
C GLY A 57 17.19 -30.42 13.46
N GLU A 58 16.60 -29.31 13.08
CA GLU A 58 16.89 -28.63 11.81
C GLU A 58 18.30 -28.07 11.77
N ALA A 59 18.84 -27.87 10.57
CA ALA A 59 20.11 -27.21 10.40
C ALA A 59 20.07 -25.78 10.98
N LEU A 60 21.03 -25.47 11.87
CA LEU A 60 21.12 -24.15 12.51
C LEU A 60 21.37 -23.04 11.50
N PHE A 61 22.18 -23.32 10.49
CA PHE A 61 22.55 -22.39 9.42
C PHE A 61 22.34 -23.07 8.06
N PRO A 62 21.08 -23.10 7.56
CA PRO A 62 20.81 -23.63 6.22
C PRO A 62 21.50 -22.76 5.17
N ARG A 63 21.90 -23.36 4.05
CA ARG A 63 22.39 -22.59 2.91
C ARG A 63 21.26 -21.72 2.35
N ILE A 64 21.53 -20.44 2.20
CA ILE A 64 20.60 -19.45 1.66
C ILE A 64 20.73 -19.47 0.13
N ASP A 65 19.61 -19.55 -0.57
CA ASP A 65 19.53 -19.22 -2.00
C ASP A 65 19.60 -17.70 -2.13
N VAL A 66 20.77 -17.21 -2.55
CA VAL A 66 21.07 -15.78 -2.60
C VAL A 66 20.11 -15.05 -3.53
N ALA A 67 19.78 -15.63 -4.69
CA ALA A 67 18.90 -14.97 -5.67
C ALA A 67 17.49 -14.78 -5.09
N LYS A 68 16.90 -15.84 -4.56
CA LYS A 68 15.55 -15.79 -3.98
C LYS A 68 15.49 -14.88 -2.76
N THR A 69 16.49 -14.94 -1.89
CA THR A 69 16.51 -14.11 -0.66
C THR A 69 16.69 -12.62 -0.99
N LEU A 70 17.48 -12.29 -2.02
CA LEU A 70 17.60 -10.90 -2.49
C LEU A 70 16.28 -10.36 -3.03
N GLU A 71 15.54 -11.14 -3.81
CA GLU A 71 14.21 -10.74 -4.28
C GLU A 71 13.24 -10.50 -3.12
N GLU A 72 13.20 -11.42 -2.14
CA GLU A 72 12.36 -11.27 -0.95
C GLU A 72 12.72 -10.01 -0.13
N LEU A 73 14.02 -9.75 0.06
CA LEU A 73 14.50 -8.56 0.76
C LEU A 73 14.19 -7.27 0.00
N GLU A 74 14.25 -7.29 -1.33
CA GLU A 74 13.93 -6.12 -2.15
C GLU A 74 12.44 -5.80 -2.09
N VAL A 75 11.57 -6.79 -2.11
CA VAL A 75 10.12 -6.63 -1.90
C VAL A 75 9.84 -6.06 -0.51
N MET A 76 10.48 -6.59 0.54
CA MET A 76 10.33 -6.05 1.91
C MET A 76 10.84 -4.62 2.02
N ARG A 77 11.97 -4.29 1.38
CA ARG A 77 12.53 -2.93 1.36
C ARG A 77 11.58 -1.94 0.68
N LEU A 78 11.02 -2.32 -0.46
CA LEU A 78 10.06 -1.48 -1.18
C LEU A 78 8.79 -1.25 -0.35
N ALA A 79 8.27 -2.29 0.30
CA ALA A 79 7.11 -2.17 1.19
C ALA A 79 7.40 -1.26 2.40
N GLN A 80 8.60 -1.34 2.99
CA GLN A 80 9.00 -0.45 4.08
C GLN A 80 9.20 0.99 3.61
N LEU A 81 9.74 1.21 2.41
CA LEU A 81 9.88 2.55 1.83
C LEU A 81 8.51 3.18 1.56
N GLU A 82 7.53 2.40 1.10
CA GLU A 82 6.16 2.89 0.92
C GLU A 82 5.48 3.21 2.26
N ALA A 83 5.66 2.36 3.28
CA ALA A 83 5.12 2.58 4.62
C ALA A 83 5.75 3.79 5.33
N ASN A 84 7.03 4.08 5.05
CA ASN A 84 7.79 5.17 5.65
C ASN A 84 7.86 6.42 4.77
N LYS A 85 7.14 6.49 3.65
CA LYS A 85 6.98 7.77 2.96
C LYS A 85 6.44 8.79 3.95
N PRO A 86 7.15 9.90 4.21
CA PRO A 86 6.62 10.96 5.06
C PRO A 86 5.27 11.33 4.44
N LYS A 87 4.20 11.24 5.23
CA LYS A 87 2.94 11.87 4.87
C LYS A 87 3.29 13.35 4.79
N GLU A 88 3.43 13.87 3.56
CA GLU A 88 3.56 15.31 3.36
C GLU A 88 2.43 15.96 4.16
N GLU A 89 2.79 16.87 5.05
CA GLU A 89 1.80 17.62 5.82
C GLU A 89 0.96 18.40 4.80
N TYR A 90 -0.22 17.87 4.50
CA TYR A 90 -1.18 18.53 3.63
C TYR A 90 -1.57 19.86 4.28
N LYS A 91 -1.12 20.97 3.71
CA LYS A 91 -1.57 22.31 4.08
C LYS A 91 -2.95 22.51 3.46
N MET A 92 -3.97 22.38 4.29
CA MET A 92 -5.33 22.65 3.88
C MET A 92 -5.48 24.11 3.43
N GLN A 93 -6.04 24.34 2.23
CA GLN A 93 -6.40 25.68 1.79
C GLN A 93 -7.45 26.30 2.75
N PRO A 94 -7.43 27.61 2.95
CA PRO A 94 -8.44 28.25 3.77
C PRO A 94 -9.83 27.95 3.22
N ILE A 95 -10.77 27.67 4.14
CA ILE A 95 -12.17 27.46 3.80
C ILE A 95 -12.70 28.73 3.12
N LYS A 96 -13.42 28.59 2.02
CA LYS A 96 -14.06 29.70 1.30
C LYS A 96 -15.19 30.32 2.15
N GLU A 97 -15.71 31.43 1.68
CA GLU A 97 -16.85 32.11 2.31
C GLU A 97 -18.05 31.17 2.46
N GLU A 98 -18.81 31.38 3.53
CA GLU A 98 -20.02 30.61 3.81
C GLU A 98 -21.06 30.84 2.71
N ILE A 99 -21.70 29.74 2.29
CA ILE A 99 -22.83 29.77 1.33
C ILE A 99 -24.08 29.21 2.02
N THR A 100 -25.24 29.56 1.53
CA THR A 100 -26.51 29.02 2.01
C THR A 100 -26.79 27.66 1.35
N ILE A 101 -27.69 26.86 1.94
CA ILE A 101 -28.15 25.61 1.34
C ILE A 101 -28.82 25.88 -0.03
N GLU A 102 -29.51 26.98 -0.18
CA GLU A 102 -30.14 27.41 -1.43
C GLU A 102 -29.11 27.68 -2.53
N ASP A 103 -27.92 28.16 -2.18
CA ASP A 103 -26.82 28.34 -3.14
C ASP A 103 -26.24 27.00 -3.57
N PHE A 104 -26.14 26.04 -2.66
CA PHE A 104 -25.70 24.69 -2.99
C PHE A 104 -26.73 23.95 -3.85
N GLU A 105 -28.03 24.10 -3.60
CA GLU A 105 -29.10 23.46 -4.37
C GLU A 105 -29.16 23.91 -5.84
N LYS A 106 -28.51 25.02 -6.17
CA LYS A 106 -28.37 25.49 -7.58
C LYS A 106 -27.41 24.59 -8.38
N ILE A 107 -26.61 23.75 -7.70
CA ILE A 107 -25.67 22.84 -8.35
C ILE A 107 -26.33 21.47 -8.51
N ASP A 108 -26.44 20.99 -9.75
CA ASP A 108 -26.99 19.67 -10.03
C ASP A 108 -25.87 18.65 -10.17
N LEU A 109 -25.67 17.83 -9.12
CA LEU A 109 -24.69 16.76 -9.07
C LEU A 109 -25.35 15.42 -9.39
N ARG A 110 -24.82 14.71 -10.40
CA ARG A 110 -25.37 13.42 -10.86
C ARG A 110 -24.33 12.34 -10.94
N VAL A 111 -24.74 11.12 -10.62
CA VAL A 111 -23.97 9.92 -10.87
C VAL A 111 -23.99 9.60 -12.35
N VAL A 112 -22.84 9.44 -12.98
CA VAL A 112 -22.69 9.06 -14.38
C VAL A 112 -21.70 7.91 -14.53
N LYS A 113 -21.87 7.10 -15.57
CA LYS A 113 -20.94 6.03 -15.92
C LYS A 113 -20.09 6.45 -17.11
N VAL A 114 -18.79 6.23 -17.04
CA VAL A 114 -17.89 6.49 -18.16
C VAL A 114 -18.04 5.37 -19.20
N LEU A 115 -18.50 5.73 -20.39
CA LEU A 115 -18.66 4.80 -21.53
C LEU A 115 -17.38 4.69 -22.36
N ALA A 116 -16.74 5.83 -22.62
CA ALA A 116 -15.51 5.91 -23.39
C ALA A 116 -14.60 7.01 -22.85
N CYS A 117 -13.29 6.85 -23.04
CA CYS A 117 -12.30 7.85 -22.67
C CYS A 117 -11.18 7.88 -23.72
N GLU A 118 -10.84 9.06 -24.20
CA GLU A 118 -9.82 9.26 -25.23
C GLU A 118 -8.90 10.44 -24.88
N PRO A 119 -7.59 10.36 -25.20
CA PRO A 119 -6.70 11.50 -25.03
C PRO A 119 -6.94 12.56 -26.11
N ILE A 120 -6.93 13.83 -25.73
CA ILE A 120 -7.08 14.93 -26.69
C ILE A 120 -5.76 15.22 -27.40
N LYS A 121 -5.75 15.15 -28.72
CA LYS A 121 -4.59 15.51 -29.55
C LYS A 121 -4.16 16.96 -29.23
N LYS A 122 -2.87 17.16 -28.93
CA LYS A 122 -2.26 18.46 -28.56
C LYS A 122 -2.56 18.96 -27.11
N ALA A 123 -3.14 18.14 -26.23
CA ALA A 123 -3.37 18.49 -24.84
C ALA A 123 -2.93 17.37 -23.90
N LYS A 124 -1.67 17.42 -23.42
CA LYS A 124 -1.07 16.36 -22.58
C LYS A 124 -1.80 16.11 -21.25
N LYS A 125 -2.56 17.08 -20.78
CA LYS A 125 -3.27 17.03 -19.47
C LYS A 125 -4.76 16.70 -19.57
N LEU A 126 -5.35 16.68 -20.78
CA LEU A 126 -6.79 16.57 -20.96
C LEU A 126 -7.21 15.22 -21.50
N LEU A 127 -8.25 14.65 -20.91
CA LEU A 127 -8.99 13.50 -21.42
C LEU A 127 -10.39 13.95 -21.85
N LYS A 128 -10.86 13.37 -22.95
CA LYS A 128 -12.24 13.46 -23.42
C LYS A 128 -12.96 12.21 -22.94
N LEU A 129 -14.01 12.40 -22.16
CA LEU A 129 -14.84 11.32 -21.64
C LEU A 129 -16.23 11.42 -22.26
N THR A 130 -16.77 10.27 -22.66
CA THR A 130 -18.19 10.11 -22.96
C THR A 130 -18.83 9.44 -21.74
N VAL A 131 -19.82 10.08 -21.15
CA VAL A 131 -20.49 9.60 -19.94
C VAL A 131 -21.97 9.38 -20.19
N ASP A 132 -22.51 8.34 -19.55
CA ASP A 132 -23.96 8.06 -19.55
C ASP A 132 -24.64 8.74 -18.37
N LEU A 133 -25.61 9.59 -18.67
CA LEU A 133 -26.51 10.22 -17.73
C LEU A 133 -27.92 9.66 -17.93
N ASN A 134 -28.18 8.45 -17.41
CA ASN A 134 -29.47 7.78 -17.52
C ASN A 134 -29.99 7.67 -18.97
N GLY A 135 -29.14 7.21 -19.89
CA GLY A 135 -29.44 7.03 -21.30
C GLY A 135 -29.14 8.26 -22.18
N GLU A 136 -28.75 9.39 -21.62
CA GLU A 136 -28.23 10.55 -22.34
C GLU A 136 -26.70 10.53 -22.34
N GLU A 137 -26.09 10.45 -23.51
CA GLU A 137 -24.63 10.54 -23.61
C GLU A 137 -24.19 12.01 -23.61
N ARG A 138 -23.22 12.31 -22.73
CA ARG A 138 -22.58 13.63 -22.66
C ARG A 138 -21.08 13.54 -22.83
N GLN A 139 -20.53 14.50 -23.53
CA GLN A 139 -19.09 14.67 -23.65
C GLN A 139 -18.57 15.59 -22.57
N VAL A 140 -17.54 15.16 -21.85
CA VAL A 140 -16.90 15.94 -20.79
C VAL A 140 -15.39 15.93 -20.99
N VAL A 141 -14.78 17.10 -20.84
CA VAL A 141 -13.31 17.25 -20.91
C VAL A 141 -12.79 17.51 -19.51
N SER A 142 -11.82 16.70 -19.07
CA SER A 142 -11.25 16.79 -17.73
C SER A 142 -9.72 16.77 -17.75
N GLY A 143 -9.10 17.50 -16.81
CA GLY A 143 -7.64 17.66 -16.68
C GLY A 143 -6.93 16.53 -15.97
N ILE A 144 -7.37 15.29 -16.12
CA ILE A 144 -6.93 14.14 -15.32
C ILE A 144 -5.95 13.19 -16.03
N ALA A 145 -5.50 13.55 -17.25
CA ALA A 145 -4.63 12.67 -18.06
C ALA A 145 -3.26 12.36 -17.46
N MET A 146 -2.82 13.14 -16.46
CA MET A 146 -1.55 12.90 -15.77
C MET A 146 -1.68 11.83 -14.67
N HIS A 147 -2.92 11.54 -14.22
CA HIS A 147 -3.20 10.66 -13.08
C HIS A 147 -3.94 9.39 -13.46
N TYR A 148 -4.64 9.39 -14.60
CA TYR A 148 -5.45 8.25 -15.05
C TYR A 148 -5.16 7.91 -16.51
N LYS A 149 -5.08 6.63 -16.77
CA LYS A 149 -5.07 6.11 -18.15
C LYS A 149 -6.52 5.97 -18.66
N PRO A 150 -6.77 6.21 -19.95
CA PRO A 150 -8.11 6.09 -20.53
C PRO A 150 -8.81 4.75 -20.21
N GLU A 151 -8.06 3.65 -20.27
CA GLU A 151 -8.57 2.29 -20.06
C GLU A 151 -9.05 2.05 -18.62
N GLU A 152 -8.46 2.78 -17.66
CA GLU A 152 -8.81 2.65 -16.23
C GLU A 152 -10.10 3.36 -15.86
N LEU A 153 -10.56 4.28 -16.71
CA LEU A 153 -11.76 5.10 -16.47
C LEU A 153 -13.01 4.50 -17.05
N VAL A 154 -12.91 3.77 -18.16
CA VAL A 154 -14.05 3.14 -18.81
C VAL A 154 -14.75 2.16 -17.86
N GLY A 155 -16.06 2.31 -17.73
CA GLY A 155 -16.89 1.51 -16.85
C GLY A 155 -17.01 2.02 -15.42
N LYS A 156 -16.18 2.99 -14.99
CA LYS A 156 -16.27 3.59 -13.64
C LYS A 156 -17.43 4.55 -13.50
N TYR A 157 -17.93 4.64 -12.27
CA TYR A 157 -18.93 5.64 -11.87
C TYR A 157 -18.23 6.86 -11.29
N VAL A 158 -18.69 8.05 -11.70
CA VAL A 158 -18.13 9.33 -11.24
C VAL A 158 -19.26 10.34 -11.00
N VAL A 159 -18.96 11.41 -10.28
CA VAL A 159 -19.91 12.48 -10.03
C VAL A 159 -19.70 13.58 -11.05
N LEU A 160 -20.77 13.96 -11.76
CA LEU A 160 -20.81 15.01 -12.76
C LEU A 160 -21.60 16.23 -12.24
N VAL A 161 -21.04 17.42 -12.38
CA VAL A 161 -21.81 18.67 -12.31
C VAL A 161 -22.54 18.83 -13.64
N ALA A 162 -23.84 18.52 -13.65
CA ALA A 162 -24.62 18.35 -14.88
C ALA A 162 -25.19 19.64 -15.46
N ASN A 163 -25.35 20.68 -14.65
CA ASN A 163 -25.97 21.94 -15.05
C ASN A 163 -25.00 23.10 -15.36
N LEU A 164 -23.71 22.77 -15.58
CA LEU A 164 -22.74 23.75 -16.05
C LEU A 164 -23.01 24.13 -17.51
N LYS A 165 -22.81 25.41 -17.83
CA LYS A 165 -22.88 25.87 -19.22
C LYS A 165 -21.80 25.17 -20.02
N PRO A 166 -22.11 24.60 -21.21
CA PRO A 166 -21.12 23.98 -22.06
C PRO A 166 -19.97 24.93 -22.43
N VAL A 167 -18.75 24.40 -22.40
CA VAL A 167 -17.54 25.16 -22.72
C VAL A 167 -16.67 24.39 -23.70
N THR A 168 -16.01 25.07 -24.63
CA THR A 168 -15.09 24.45 -25.55
C THR A 168 -13.64 24.53 -25.04
N LEU A 169 -13.02 23.38 -24.79
CA LEU A 169 -11.66 23.26 -24.29
C LEU A 169 -10.79 22.58 -25.37
N ARG A 170 -9.82 23.32 -25.92
CA ARG A 170 -8.91 22.84 -26.98
C ARG A 170 -9.62 22.25 -28.21
N GLY A 171 -10.80 22.78 -28.54
CA GLY A 171 -11.60 22.36 -29.70
C GLY A 171 -12.63 21.27 -29.40
N GLU A 172 -12.65 20.73 -28.18
CA GLU A 172 -13.61 19.72 -27.73
C GLU A 172 -14.66 20.37 -26.81
N LEU A 173 -15.94 20.04 -27.01
CA LEU A 173 -17.05 20.56 -26.20
C LEU A 173 -17.11 19.80 -24.87
N SER A 174 -17.16 20.49 -23.75
CA SER A 174 -17.44 19.93 -22.43
C SER A 174 -18.81 20.35 -21.94
N GLN A 175 -19.67 19.37 -21.65
CA GLN A 175 -21.07 19.55 -21.23
C GLN A 175 -21.24 19.26 -19.72
N GLY A 176 -20.24 19.59 -18.92
CA GLY A 176 -20.23 19.40 -17.49
C GLY A 176 -18.79 19.29 -16.95
N MET A 177 -18.68 19.01 -15.68
CA MET A 177 -17.40 18.84 -14.98
C MET A 177 -17.44 17.61 -14.06
N ILE A 178 -16.43 16.78 -14.10
CA ILE A 178 -16.29 15.65 -13.18
C ILE A 178 -15.63 16.14 -11.89
N LEU A 179 -16.16 15.71 -10.74
CA LEU A 179 -15.59 16.03 -9.44
C LEU A 179 -14.38 15.15 -9.14
N ALA A 180 -13.32 15.80 -8.72
CA ALA A 180 -12.10 15.17 -8.24
C ALA A 180 -11.59 15.92 -7.02
N ALA A 181 -10.96 15.17 -6.11
CA ALA A 181 -10.16 15.73 -5.02
C ALA A 181 -8.70 15.76 -5.47
N SER A 182 -8.02 16.88 -5.27
CA SER A 182 -6.58 17.00 -5.55
C SER A 182 -5.85 17.67 -4.40
N THR A 183 -4.55 17.44 -4.32
CA THR A 183 -3.63 18.25 -3.52
C THR A 183 -3.41 19.60 -4.20
N ASP A 184 -2.94 20.60 -3.43
CA ASP A 184 -2.74 21.97 -3.94
C ASP A 184 -1.78 22.06 -5.13
N ASP A 185 -0.80 21.15 -5.16
CA ASP A 185 0.21 21.03 -6.23
C ASP A 185 -0.23 20.12 -7.39
N ASP A 186 -1.45 19.61 -7.35
CA ASP A 186 -1.98 18.60 -8.29
C ASP A 186 -1.09 17.32 -8.40
N SER A 187 -0.26 17.05 -7.41
CA SER A 187 0.58 15.84 -7.41
C SER A 187 -0.24 14.56 -7.22
N ILE A 188 -1.32 14.65 -6.45
CA ILE A 188 -2.26 13.57 -6.20
C ILE A 188 -3.67 14.05 -6.58
N LEU A 189 -4.33 13.28 -7.43
CA LEU A 189 -5.70 13.52 -7.83
C LEU A 189 -6.51 12.23 -7.77
N SER A 190 -7.67 12.28 -7.14
CA SER A 190 -8.61 11.16 -7.04
C SER A 190 -10.00 11.58 -7.46
N LEU A 191 -10.62 10.82 -8.35
CA LEU A 191 -12.02 11.03 -8.72
C LEU A 191 -12.94 10.67 -7.56
N VAL A 192 -13.99 11.46 -7.37
CA VAL A 192 -15.03 11.17 -6.39
C VAL A 192 -15.85 9.98 -6.89
N ASN A 193 -15.75 8.87 -6.18
CA ASN A 193 -16.46 7.63 -6.51
C ASN A 193 -17.78 7.57 -5.71
N PRO A 194 -18.93 7.65 -6.38
CA PRO A 194 -20.24 7.57 -5.71
C PRO A 194 -20.69 6.13 -5.41
N GLY A 195 -19.88 5.12 -5.74
CA GLY A 195 -20.30 3.72 -5.76
C GLY A 195 -21.10 3.36 -7.03
N GLU A 196 -21.54 2.10 -7.11
CA GLU A 196 -22.32 1.58 -8.25
C GLU A 196 -23.80 1.89 -8.09
N LEU A 197 -24.15 3.18 -8.17
CA LEU A 197 -25.52 3.64 -8.18
C LEU A 197 -26.04 3.76 -9.61
N GLN A 198 -27.37 3.75 -9.76
CA GLN A 198 -28.01 3.98 -11.06
C GLN A 198 -27.56 5.34 -11.62
N THR A 199 -27.21 5.39 -12.92
CA THR A 199 -26.87 6.63 -13.62
C THR A 199 -28.04 7.60 -13.58
N GLY A 200 -27.75 8.90 -13.40
CA GLY A 200 -28.75 9.94 -13.17
C GLY A 200 -29.15 10.13 -11.71
N SER A 201 -28.73 9.28 -10.77
CA SER A 201 -28.98 9.49 -9.33
C SER A 201 -28.40 10.81 -8.87
N GLN A 202 -29.16 11.55 -8.08
CA GLN A 202 -28.74 12.85 -7.54
C GLN A 202 -27.79 12.65 -6.36
N VAL A 203 -26.71 13.41 -6.34
CA VAL A 203 -25.77 13.52 -5.21
C VAL A 203 -26.15 14.78 -4.41
N ARG A 204 -26.30 14.63 -3.10
CA ARG A 204 -26.75 15.69 -2.17
C ARG A 204 -25.76 15.87 -1.04
#